data_26e89ee5ac7b5753758fb28dd1dbd979
#
_entry.id   26e89ee5ac7b5753758fb28dd1dbd979
#
_cell.length_a   1.000
_cell.length_b   1.000
_cell.length_c   1.000
_cell.angle_alpha   90.00
_cell.angle_beta   90.00
_cell.angle_gamma   90.00
#
_symmetry.space_group_name_H-M   'P 1'
#
loop_
_entity.id
_entity.type
_entity.pdbx_description
1 polymer ?
#
loop_
_entity_poly.entity_id
_entity_poly.type
_entity_poly.pdbx_seq_one_letter_code
_entity_poly.pdbx_strand_id
1 'polypeptide(L)'
;TVVHPHMPDFLALYPEVDVQMRLEDRYMDLIDDPVDLAIRITNHPPPGLMGRHLMDIDHLLCASPQYLARHGTPVHPLELKAHSCIYLGEEPGDAHWKLRSHGKTVTVAVRGRYAANHTGVRLDAVLQHIGIASLPRFTAREALADGRIVQVLPDWSFLPNYSGQLWILHPPTRHLPLKLRVLMDFLAERLGGVDGLQVQRG
;
A
#
# COMPACT_ATOMS: atom_id res chain seq x y z
N THR A 1 -4.62 1.08 5.77
CA THR A 1 -4.86 0.23 6.92
C THR A 1 -3.65 -0.59 7.37
N VAL A 2 -2.46 -0.24 6.89
CA VAL A 2 -1.19 -0.85 7.31
C VAL A 2 -0.89 -0.57 8.80
N VAL A 3 -1.36 0.55 9.34
CA VAL A 3 -1.10 1.00 10.72
C VAL A 3 -2.09 0.41 11.73
N HIS A 4 -3.38 0.37 11.36
CA HIS A 4 -4.45 -0.05 12.28
C HIS A 4 -4.20 -1.40 12.98
N PRO A 5 -3.68 -2.46 12.33
CA PRO A 5 -3.42 -3.74 12.98
C PRO A 5 -2.44 -3.67 14.16
N HIS A 6 -1.61 -2.62 14.23
CA HIS A 6 -0.62 -2.43 15.29
C HIS A 6 -1.11 -1.54 16.44
N MET A 7 -2.28 -0.89 16.28
CA MET A 7 -2.79 0.03 17.30
C MET A 7 -3.19 -0.64 18.61
N PRO A 8 -3.82 -1.84 18.63
CA PRO A 8 -4.12 -2.51 19.89
C PRO A 8 -2.87 -2.74 20.77
N ASP A 9 -1.76 -3.21 20.14
CA ASP A 9 -0.50 -3.43 20.86
C ASP A 9 0.09 -2.12 21.35
N PHE A 10 0.05 -1.06 20.51
CA PHE A 10 0.55 0.25 20.92
C PHE A 10 -0.19 0.81 22.12
N LEU A 11 -1.53 0.79 22.09
CA LEU A 11 -2.35 1.31 23.18
C LEU A 11 -2.21 0.50 24.48
N ALA A 12 -1.94 -0.81 24.37
CA ALA A 12 -1.63 -1.63 25.52
C ALA A 12 -0.27 -1.30 26.16
N LEU A 13 0.74 -0.96 25.33
CA LEU A 13 2.08 -0.59 25.80
C LEU A 13 2.15 0.83 26.35
N TYR A 14 1.29 1.74 25.87
CA TYR A 14 1.30 3.16 26.22
C TYR A 14 -0.09 3.63 26.67
N PRO A 15 -0.57 3.19 27.86
CA PRO A 15 -1.92 3.47 28.33
C PRO A 15 -2.23 4.96 28.56
N GLU A 16 -1.18 5.79 28.67
CA GLU A 16 -1.30 7.24 28.85
C GLU A 16 -1.41 8.00 27.52
N VAL A 17 -1.44 7.29 26.37
CA VAL A 17 -1.50 7.92 25.04
C VAL A 17 -2.85 7.66 24.38
N ASP A 18 -3.57 8.73 24.12
CA ASP A 18 -4.78 8.69 23.30
C ASP A 18 -4.44 8.85 21.82
N VAL A 19 -5.05 8.03 20.96
CA VAL A 19 -4.85 8.08 19.51
C VAL A 19 -6.19 8.31 18.82
N GLN A 20 -6.29 9.42 18.10
CA GLN A 20 -7.38 9.68 17.16
C GLN A 20 -6.87 9.46 15.74
N MET A 21 -7.34 8.40 15.07
CA MET A 21 -6.98 8.10 13.68
C MET A 21 -8.04 8.67 12.74
N ARG A 22 -7.60 9.50 11.79
CA ARG A 22 -8.43 10.03 10.70
C ARG A 22 -7.96 9.40 9.39
N LEU A 23 -8.90 8.89 8.60
CA LEU A 23 -8.64 8.32 7.27
C LEU A 23 -9.21 9.29 6.23
N GLU A 24 -8.33 9.86 5.43
CA GLU A 24 -8.71 10.84 4.41
C GLU A 24 -7.93 10.58 3.11
N ASP A 25 -8.61 10.67 1.98
CA ASP A 25 -8.00 10.49 0.66
C ASP A 25 -7.43 11.80 0.11
N ARG A 26 -7.86 12.96 0.66
CA ARG A 26 -7.35 14.27 0.24
C ARG A 26 -5.97 14.58 0.84
N TYR A 27 -5.26 15.42 0.13
CA TYR A 27 -4.02 16.02 0.61
C TYR A 27 -4.34 16.99 1.76
N MET A 28 -4.03 16.61 3.01
CA MET A 28 -4.14 17.50 4.16
C MET A 28 -2.89 18.39 4.26
N ASP A 29 -3.08 19.65 4.55
CA ASP A 29 -1.98 20.51 4.94
C ASP A 29 -1.69 20.32 6.44
N LEU A 30 -0.57 19.65 6.73
CA LEU A 30 -0.17 19.36 8.11
C LEU A 30 0.23 20.61 8.91
N ILE A 31 0.33 21.77 8.25
CA ILE A 31 0.66 23.04 8.90
C ILE A 31 -0.63 23.70 9.39
N ASP A 32 -1.70 23.61 8.61
CA ASP A 32 -2.97 24.29 8.90
C ASP A 32 -4.00 23.38 9.58
N ASP A 33 -3.91 22.07 9.39
CA ASP A 33 -4.82 21.11 10.02
C ASP A 33 -4.29 20.67 11.40
N PRO A 34 -5.17 20.52 12.41
CA PRO A 34 -4.77 20.09 13.76
C PRO A 34 -4.45 18.57 13.80
N VAL A 35 -3.37 18.18 13.15
CA VAL A 35 -2.89 16.79 13.06
C VAL A 35 -1.45 16.74 13.55
N ASP A 36 -1.18 15.91 14.54
CA ASP A 36 0.17 15.74 15.08
C ASP A 36 1.10 15.00 14.13
N LEU A 37 0.60 13.96 13.46
CA LEU A 37 1.34 13.08 12.54
C LEU A 37 0.47 12.71 11.34
N ALA A 38 1.07 12.61 10.15
CA ALA A 38 0.42 12.02 8.98
C ALA A 38 1.22 10.83 8.47
N ILE A 39 0.53 9.80 8.01
CA ILE A 39 1.13 8.65 7.35
C ILE A 39 0.73 8.70 5.90
N ARG A 40 1.74 8.74 5.01
CA ARG A 40 1.53 8.89 3.57
C ARG A 40 2.40 7.95 2.77
N ILE A 41 1.86 7.51 1.63
CA ILE A 41 2.62 6.81 0.61
C ILE A 41 3.05 7.85 -0.42
N THR A 42 4.35 8.06 -0.56
CA THR A 42 4.92 9.02 -1.52
C THR A 42 6.38 8.69 -1.79
N ASN A 43 6.85 9.00 -3.00
CA ASN A 43 8.28 8.97 -3.33
C ASN A 43 8.97 10.30 -2.99
N HIS A 44 8.18 11.37 -2.81
CA HIS A 44 8.67 12.72 -2.56
C HIS A 44 7.90 13.32 -1.39
N PRO A 45 8.40 13.16 -0.14
CA PRO A 45 7.79 13.85 1.00
C PRO A 45 7.69 15.36 0.73
N PRO A 46 6.57 15.99 1.10
CA PRO A 46 6.40 17.43 0.89
C PRO A 46 7.52 18.24 1.56
N PRO A 47 8.04 19.28 0.89
CA PRO A 47 9.03 20.16 1.51
C PRO A 47 8.45 20.86 2.75
N GLY A 48 9.30 21.13 3.72
CA GLY A 48 8.88 21.79 4.97
C GLY A 48 8.32 20.85 6.05
N LEU A 49 8.19 19.56 5.77
CA LEU A 49 7.86 18.55 6.78
C LEU A 49 9.08 17.74 7.19
N MET A 50 9.09 17.31 8.43
CA MET A 50 10.00 16.29 8.91
C MET A 50 9.37 14.92 8.71
N GLY A 51 10.17 13.91 8.39
CA GLY A 51 9.60 12.60 8.14
C GLY A 51 10.54 11.45 8.45
N ARG A 52 9.96 10.28 8.67
CA ARG A 52 10.67 9.01 8.79
C ARG A 52 10.08 8.02 7.80
N HIS A 53 10.92 7.42 6.98
CA HIS A 53 10.57 6.29 6.13
C HIS A 53 10.23 5.09 7.00
N LEU A 54 9.12 4.43 6.73
CA LEU A 54 8.66 3.26 7.45
C LEU A 54 8.90 1.97 6.65
N MET A 55 8.50 1.97 5.39
CA MET A 55 8.68 0.80 4.50
C MET A 55 8.44 1.18 3.03
N ASP A 56 8.96 0.37 2.13
CA ASP A 56 8.60 0.43 0.71
C ASP A 56 7.28 -0.32 0.46
N ILE A 57 6.48 0.18 -0.48
CA ILE A 57 5.20 -0.43 -0.82
C ILE A 57 5.33 -1.24 -2.10
N ASP A 58 5.45 -2.54 -1.93
CA ASP A 58 5.40 -3.51 -3.02
C ASP A 58 3.95 -3.87 -3.38
N HIS A 59 3.68 -3.94 -4.67
CA HIS A 59 2.40 -4.40 -5.19
C HIS A 59 2.53 -5.74 -5.89
N LEU A 60 1.53 -6.59 -5.70
CA LEU A 60 1.39 -7.89 -6.34
C LEU A 60 0.11 -7.92 -7.18
N LEU A 61 0.13 -8.71 -8.25
CA LEU A 61 -1.09 -9.12 -8.92
C LEU A 61 -1.59 -10.41 -8.27
N CYS A 62 -2.83 -10.40 -7.82
CA CYS A 62 -3.42 -11.53 -7.09
C CYS A 62 -4.79 -11.89 -7.67
N ALA A 63 -5.09 -13.18 -7.61
CA ALA A 63 -6.40 -13.72 -7.93
C ALA A 63 -6.74 -14.89 -6.98
N SER A 64 -8.01 -15.22 -6.84
CA SER A 64 -8.41 -16.44 -6.14
C SER A 64 -8.16 -17.68 -7.00
N PRO A 65 -7.80 -18.83 -6.41
CA PRO A 65 -7.66 -20.10 -7.14
C PRO A 65 -8.93 -20.46 -7.93
N GLN A 66 -10.10 -20.17 -7.38
CA GLN A 66 -11.38 -20.45 -8.03
C GLN A 66 -11.59 -19.61 -9.29
N TYR A 67 -11.18 -18.33 -9.28
CA TYR A 67 -11.21 -17.49 -10.49
C TYR A 67 -10.30 -18.07 -11.58
N LEU A 68 -9.05 -18.40 -11.21
CA LEU A 68 -8.07 -18.96 -12.15
C LEU A 68 -8.47 -20.31 -12.72
N ALA A 69 -9.11 -21.16 -11.91
CA ALA A 69 -9.64 -22.45 -12.39
C ALA A 69 -10.70 -22.30 -13.51
N ARG A 70 -11.45 -21.18 -13.50
CA ARG A 70 -12.50 -20.91 -14.50
C ARG A 70 -11.99 -20.14 -15.72
N HIS A 71 -10.98 -19.29 -15.54
CA HIS A 71 -10.55 -18.34 -16.57
C HIS A 71 -9.13 -18.56 -17.06
N GLY A 72 -8.42 -19.55 -16.52
CA GLY A 72 -7.00 -19.80 -16.78
C GLY A 72 -6.08 -18.92 -15.93
N THR A 73 -4.81 -19.33 -15.88
CA THR A 73 -3.76 -18.57 -15.16
C THR A 73 -2.89 -17.88 -16.21
N PRO A 74 -2.84 -16.53 -16.25
CA PRO A 74 -2.02 -15.83 -17.23
C PRO A 74 -0.53 -16.09 -16.92
N VAL A 75 0.24 -16.40 -17.98
CA VAL A 75 1.71 -16.63 -17.91
C VAL A 75 2.49 -15.47 -18.51
N HIS A 76 1.82 -14.56 -19.22
CA HIS A 76 2.41 -13.36 -19.80
C HIS A 76 1.49 -12.13 -19.58
N PRO A 77 2.04 -10.91 -19.32
CA PRO A 77 1.23 -9.72 -19.07
C PRO A 77 0.15 -9.41 -20.09
N LEU A 78 0.39 -9.68 -21.37
CA LEU A 78 -0.59 -9.41 -22.43
C LEU A 78 -1.86 -10.25 -22.32
N GLU A 79 -1.80 -11.39 -21.63
CA GLU A 79 -2.96 -12.25 -21.40
C GLU A 79 -3.96 -11.64 -20.42
N LEU A 80 -3.52 -10.66 -19.58
CA LEU A 80 -4.42 -9.90 -18.71
C LEU A 80 -5.55 -9.19 -19.47
N LYS A 81 -5.41 -8.97 -20.78
CA LYS A 81 -6.49 -8.43 -21.64
C LYS A 81 -7.72 -9.35 -21.69
N ALA A 82 -7.53 -10.64 -21.49
CA ALA A 82 -8.61 -11.64 -21.48
C ALA A 82 -9.22 -11.83 -20.09
N HIS A 83 -8.64 -11.22 -19.07
CA HIS A 83 -9.12 -11.33 -17.68
C HIS A 83 -9.91 -10.12 -17.21
N SER A 84 -10.80 -10.34 -16.23
CA SER A 84 -11.38 -9.26 -15.45
C SER A 84 -10.34 -8.73 -14.49
N CYS A 85 -9.94 -7.46 -14.65
CA CYS A 85 -8.94 -6.83 -13.79
C CYS A 85 -9.58 -5.75 -12.91
N ILE A 86 -9.25 -5.77 -11.62
CA ILE A 86 -9.75 -4.83 -10.61
C ILE A 86 -8.64 -3.82 -10.35
N TYR A 87 -8.82 -2.59 -10.80
CA TYR A 87 -7.82 -1.52 -10.74
C TYR A 87 -8.26 -0.39 -9.81
N LEU A 88 -7.39 0.60 -9.61
CA LEU A 88 -7.61 1.71 -8.67
C LEU A 88 -8.80 2.58 -9.07
N GLY A 89 -8.85 3.03 -10.33
CA GLY A 89 -9.99 3.76 -10.89
C GLY A 89 -10.10 5.21 -10.48
N GLU A 90 -9.02 5.84 -10.02
CA GLU A 90 -8.97 7.26 -9.68
C GLU A 90 -8.58 8.09 -10.90
N GLU A 91 -7.68 7.55 -11.74
CA GLU A 91 -7.16 8.23 -12.92
C GLU A 91 -7.29 7.35 -14.17
N PRO A 92 -7.41 7.94 -15.38
CA PRO A 92 -7.47 7.18 -16.63
C PRO A 92 -6.28 6.25 -16.86
N GLY A 93 -5.13 6.58 -16.26
CA GLY A 93 -3.91 5.77 -16.33
C GLY A 93 -3.95 4.47 -15.53
N ASP A 94 -4.86 4.32 -14.59
CA ASP A 94 -4.91 3.18 -13.67
C ASP A 94 -5.30 1.86 -14.35
N ALA A 95 -5.93 1.93 -15.50
CA ALA A 95 -6.21 0.79 -16.36
C ALA A 95 -5.03 0.39 -17.26
N HIS A 96 -3.88 1.07 -17.19
CA HIS A 96 -2.67 0.76 -17.93
C HIS A 96 -1.62 0.17 -17.00
N TRP A 97 -1.62 -1.14 -16.88
CA TRP A 97 -0.70 -1.84 -15.99
C TRP A 97 0.66 -2.03 -16.63
N LYS A 98 1.70 -1.62 -15.91
CA LYS A 98 3.10 -1.80 -16.31
C LYS A 98 3.71 -2.93 -15.50
N LEU A 99 4.30 -3.90 -16.19
CA LEU A 99 4.99 -5.02 -15.58
C LEU A 99 6.40 -5.12 -16.15
N ARG A 100 7.37 -5.43 -15.30
CA ARG A 100 8.78 -5.54 -15.69
C ARG A 100 9.35 -6.88 -15.27
N SER A 101 10.07 -7.53 -16.21
CA SER A 101 10.82 -8.75 -15.97
C SER A 101 12.09 -8.74 -16.82
N HIS A 102 13.23 -9.12 -16.24
CA HIS A 102 14.53 -9.21 -16.93
C HIS A 102 14.86 -7.97 -17.78
N GLY A 103 14.63 -6.76 -17.25
CA GLY A 103 14.90 -5.49 -17.93
C GLY A 103 13.89 -5.10 -19.02
N LYS A 104 12.92 -5.96 -19.37
CA LYS A 104 11.86 -5.66 -20.33
C LYS A 104 10.62 -5.16 -19.58
N THR A 105 10.02 -4.08 -20.06
CA THR A 105 8.76 -3.54 -19.54
C THR A 105 7.65 -3.77 -20.56
N VAL A 106 6.55 -4.31 -20.08
CA VAL A 106 5.31 -4.50 -20.86
C VAL A 106 4.22 -3.63 -20.25
N THR A 107 3.54 -2.84 -21.07
CA THR A 107 2.36 -2.09 -20.67
C THR A 107 1.14 -2.76 -21.30
N VAL A 108 0.14 -3.03 -20.47
CA VAL A 108 -1.11 -3.66 -20.91
C VAL A 108 -2.31 -2.81 -20.46
N ALA A 109 -3.19 -2.47 -21.40
CA ALA A 109 -4.49 -1.90 -21.09
C ALA A 109 -5.39 -3.03 -20.57
N VAL A 110 -5.72 -2.98 -19.30
CA VAL A 110 -6.60 -3.94 -18.62
C VAL A 110 -8.03 -3.44 -18.57
N ARG A 111 -8.97 -4.36 -18.42
CA ARG A 111 -10.40 -4.07 -18.27
C ARG A 111 -11.00 -4.88 -17.14
N GLY A 112 -12.00 -4.33 -16.49
CA GLY A 112 -12.82 -5.03 -15.53
C GLY A 112 -14.14 -4.30 -15.31
N ARG A 113 -15.10 -5.00 -14.74
CA ARG A 113 -16.41 -4.44 -14.41
C ARG A 113 -16.42 -3.75 -13.05
N TYR A 114 -15.30 -3.79 -12.35
CA TYR A 114 -15.19 -3.27 -10.99
C TYR A 114 -13.83 -2.57 -10.81
N ALA A 115 -13.87 -1.36 -10.32
CA ALA A 115 -12.71 -0.57 -9.91
C ALA A 115 -12.96 -0.01 -8.51
N ALA A 116 -11.93 0.05 -7.67
CA ALA A 116 -12.05 0.59 -6.33
C ALA A 116 -10.71 1.16 -5.86
N ASN A 117 -10.76 2.36 -5.28
CA ASN A 117 -9.58 3.05 -4.74
C ASN A 117 -9.13 2.51 -3.37
N HIS A 118 -9.96 1.73 -2.70
CA HIS A 118 -9.61 1.14 -1.40
C HIS A 118 -9.06 -0.28 -1.53
N THR A 119 -7.86 -0.52 -0.99
CA THR A 119 -7.14 -1.81 -1.14
C THR A 119 -7.88 -3.00 -0.52
N GLY A 120 -8.54 -2.81 0.64
CA GLY A 120 -9.34 -3.84 1.29
C GLY A 120 -10.56 -4.25 0.45
N VAL A 121 -11.21 -3.29 -0.23
CA VAL A 121 -12.32 -3.55 -1.14
C VAL A 121 -11.85 -4.35 -2.36
N ARG A 122 -10.67 -4.04 -2.91
CA ARG A 122 -10.08 -4.83 -4.00
C ARG A 122 -9.72 -6.24 -3.56
N LEU A 123 -9.17 -6.40 -2.34
CA LEU A 123 -8.90 -7.73 -1.77
C LEU A 123 -10.19 -8.54 -1.63
N ASP A 124 -11.26 -7.93 -1.07
CA ASP A 124 -12.55 -8.59 -0.95
C ASP A 124 -13.10 -9.03 -2.31
N ALA A 125 -13.00 -8.18 -3.33
CA ALA A 125 -13.41 -8.51 -4.69
C ALA A 125 -12.63 -9.72 -5.27
N VAL A 126 -11.33 -9.83 -4.97
CA VAL A 126 -10.53 -11.02 -5.35
C VAL A 126 -11.02 -12.27 -4.61
N LEU A 127 -11.29 -12.16 -3.30
CA LEU A 127 -11.81 -13.25 -2.49
C LEU A 127 -13.21 -13.72 -2.97
N GLN A 128 -14.01 -12.80 -3.52
CA GLN A 128 -15.31 -13.08 -4.16
C GLN A 128 -15.17 -13.53 -5.62
N HIS A 129 -13.95 -13.86 -6.09
CA HIS A 129 -13.66 -14.42 -7.41
C HIS A 129 -14.04 -13.50 -8.59
N ILE A 130 -14.05 -12.16 -8.39
CA ILE A 130 -14.44 -11.20 -9.42
C ILE A 130 -13.36 -11.04 -10.49
N GLY A 131 -12.07 -11.19 -10.12
CA GLY A 131 -10.98 -11.01 -11.07
C GLY A 131 -9.58 -11.00 -10.46
N ILE A 132 -8.65 -10.45 -11.23
CA ILE A 132 -7.24 -10.21 -10.83
C ILE A 132 -7.12 -8.77 -10.34
N ALA A 133 -6.56 -8.55 -9.15
CA ALA A 133 -6.30 -7.20 -8.64
C ALA A 133 -4.83 -6.94 -8.41
N SER A 134 -4.44 -5.65 -8.53
CA SER A 134 -3.19 -5.18 -7.97
C SER A 134 -3.41 -4.84 -6.50
N LEU A 135 -2.64 -5.46 -5.61
CA LEU A 135 -2.74 -5.30 -4.16
C LEU A 135 -1.37 -5.00 -3.55
N PRO A 136 -1.28 -4.06 -2.60
CA PRO A 136 -0.09 -3.97 -1.77
C PRO A 136 0.16 -5.29 -1.06
N ARG A 137 1.44 -5.70 -0.96
CA ARG A 137 1.83 -6.97 -0.31
C ARG A 137 1.28 -7.08 1.11
N PHE A 138 1.29 -5.99 1.89
CA PHE A 138 0.77 -6.00 3.26
C PHE A 138 -0.74 -6.27 3.32
N THR A 139 -1.52 -5.82 2.34
CA THR A 139 -2.97 -6.10 2.24
C THR A 139 -3.22 -7.57 1.86
N ALA A 140 -2.38 -8.12 0.98
CA ALA A 140 -2.53 -9.48 0.45
C ALA A 140 -1.98 -10.56 1.38
N ARG A 141 -1.12 -10.21 2.33
CA ARG A 141 -0.27 -11.13 3.10
C ARG A 141 -1.01 -12.30 3.75
N GLU A 142 -2.07 -12.01 4.49
CA GLU A 142 -2.84 -13.04 5.21
C GLU A 142 -3.53 -13.99 4.23
N ALA A 143 -4.24 -13.44 3.25
CA ALA A 143 -4.96 -14.23 2.26
C ALA A 143 -4.04 -15.07 1.35
N LEU A 144 -2.79 -14.60 1.12
CA LEU A 144 -1.75 -15.38 0.44
C LEU A 144 -1.25 -16.53 1.32
N ALA A 145 -1.01 -16.27 2.61
CA ALA A 145 -0.55 -17.29 3.56
C ALA A 145 -1.57 -18.42 3.74
N ASP A 146 -2.85 -18.07 3.74
CA ASP A 146 -3.96 -19.03 3.85
C ASP A 146 -4.33 -19.70 2.51
N GLY A 147 -3.71 -19.31 1.41
CA GLY A 147 -4.02 -19.85 0.08
C GLY A 147 -5.38 -19.41 -0.49
N ARG A 148 -6.05 -18.44 0.14
CA ARG A 148 -7.34 -17.90 -0.36
C ARG A 148 -7.17 -17.10 -1.65
N ILE A 149 -5.98 -16.50 -1.83
CA ILE A 149 -5.54 -15.89 -3.08
C ILE A 149 -4.14 -16.39 -3.42
N VAL A 150 -3.76 -16.25 -4.67
CA VAL A 150 -2.41 -16.59 -5.15
C VAL A 150 -1.86 -15.44 -5.98
N GLN A 151 -0.53 -15.31 -6.00
CA GLN A 151 0.13 -14.34 -6.85
C GLN A 151 0.05 -14.79 -8.31
N VAL A 152 -0.28 -13.85 -9.17
CA VAL A 152 -0.31 -14.02 -10.62
C VAL A 152 0.92 -13.36 -11.22
N LEU A 153 1.51 -13.96 -12.27
CA LEU A 153 2.72 -13.45 -12.91
C LEU A 153 3.89 -13.20 -11.94
N PRO A 154 4.31 -14.19 -11.13
CA PRO A 154 5.30 -13.99 -10.07
C PRO A 154 6.67 -13.53 -10.58
N ASP A 155 7.03 -13.85 -11.84
CA ASP A 155 8.29 -13.43 -12.47
C ASP A 155 8.27 -11.99 -13.02
N TRP A 156 7.14 -11.31 -12.84
CA TRP A 156 6.92 -9.94 -13.29
C TRP A 156 6.69 -9.00 -12.11
N SER A 157 7.52 -7.98 -11.98
CA SER A 157 7.31 -6.90 -11.03
C SER A 157 6.24 -5.95 -11.56
N PHE A 158 5.16 -5.78 -10.82
CA PHE A 158 4.13 -4.80 -11.13
C PHE A 158 4.63 -3.40 -10.75
N LEU A 159 4.47 -2.44 -11.66
CA LEU A 159 4.88 -1.05 -11.49
C LEU A 159 3.61 -0.18 -11.48
N PRO A 160 2.95 0.01 -10.34
CA PRO A 160 1.74 0.82 -10.25
C PRO A 160 2.06 2.30 -10.48
N ASN A 161 1.07 3.04 -10.98
CA ASN A 161 1.15 4.50 -11.07
C ASN A 161 1.23 5.13 -9.68
N TYR A 162 0.56 4.50 -8.72
CA TYR A 162 0.62 4.85 -7.30
C TYR A 162 1.49 3.83 -6.58
N SER A 163 2.74 4.15 -6.45
CA SER A 163 3.73 3.38 -5.70
C SER A 163 4.58 4.34 -4.89
N GLY A 164 5.27 3.83 -3.92
CA GLY A 164 6.20 4.67 -3.18
C GLY A 164 6.57 4.07 -1.85
N GLN A 165 7.07 4.94 -1.03
CA GLN A 165 7.50 4.66 0.32
C GLN A 165 6.44 5.13 1.31
N LEU A 166 6.19 4.35 2.33
CA LEU A 166 5.36 4.76 3.45
C LEU A 166 6.19 5.65 4.37
N TRP A 167 5.71 6.86 4.57
CA TRP A 167 6.34 7.84 5.45
C TRP A 167 5.42 8.20 6.60
N ILE A 168 6.00 8.44 7.78
CA ILE A 168 5.35 9.16 8.86
C ILE A 168 5.94 10.57 8.89
N LEU A 169 5.05 11.57 8.79
CA LEU A 169 5.39 12.98 8.58
C LEU A 169 4.83 13.83 9.71
N HIS A 170 5.54 14.89 10.06
CA HIS A 170 5.08 15.89 11.02
C HIS A 170 5.64 17.28 10.70
N PRO A 171 5.02 18.38 11.15
CA PRO A 171 5.61 19.70 11.04
C PRO A 171 6.95 19.79 11.78
N PRO A 172 7.89 20.62 11.30
CA PRO A 172 9.13 20.83 12.01
C PRO A 172 8.85 21.38 13.42
N THR A 173 9.41 20.73 14.41
CA THR A 173 9.29 21.15 15.81
C THR A 173 10.65 21.10 16.50
N ARG A 174 10.90 22.09 17.35
CA ARG A 174 12.16 22.16 18.12
C ARG A 174 12.29 20.98 19.11
N HIS A 175 11.16 20.52 19.62
CA HIS A 175 11.08 19.38 20.54
C HIS A 175 9.88 18.52 20.18
N LEU A 176 10.13 17.34 19.61
CA LEU A 176 9.06 16.39 19.32
C LEU A 176 8.52 15.83 20.65
N PRO A 177 7.20 15.98 20.93
CA PRO A 177 6.58 15.41 22.11
C PRO A 177 6.85 13.92 22.27
N LEU A 178 7.06 13.45 23.51
CA LEU A 178 7.40 12.06 23.78
C LEU A 178 6.36 11.09 23.21
N LYS A 179 5.07 11.41 23.34
CA LYS A 179 3.96 10.61 22.79
C LYS A 179 4.08 10.37 21.29
N LEU A 180 4.54 11.37 20.52
CA LEU A 180 4.72 11.24 19.07
C LEU A 180 5.96 10.41 18.74
N ARG A 181 7.04 10.61 19.50
CA ARG A 181 8.28 9.86 19.32
C ARG A 181 8.05 8.36 19.53
N VAL A 182 7.40 7.97 20.64
CA VAL A 182 7.14 6.56 20.95
C VAL A 182 6.23 5.90 19.89
N LEU A 183 5.25 6.63 19.35
CA LEU A 183 4.41 6.12 18.26
C LEU A 183 5.22 5.93 16.97
N MET A 184 6.07 6.91 16.63
CA MET A 184 6.93 6.82 15.44
C MET A 184 7.94 5.67 15.56
N ASP A 185 8.56 5.50 16.72
CA ASP A 185 9.51 4.43 16.99
C ASP A 185 8.83 3.05 16.95
N PHE A 186 7.68 2.92 17.58
CA PHE A 186 6.88 1.71 17.57
C PHE A 186 6.46 1.30 16.14
N LEU A 187 5.95 2.25 15.35
CA LEU A 187 5.56 1.97 13.96
C LEU A 187 6.76 1.62 13.08
N ALA A 188 7.89 2.30 13.27
CA ALA A 188 9.09 2.00 12.53
C ALA A 188 9.66 0.61 12.83
N GLU A 189 9.60 0.17 14.10
CA GLU A 189 9.99 -1.18 14.50
C GLU A 189 9.08 -2.25 13.89
N ARG A 190 7.76 -2.00 13.90
CA ARG A 190 6.75 -2.97 13.41
C ARG A 190 6.64 -3.04 11.90
N LEU A 191 6.87 -1.94 11.19
CA LEU A 191 6.71 -1.80 9.73
C LEU A 191 8.06 -1.75 9.00
N GLY A 192 9.09 -1.16 9.62
CA GLY A 192 10.43 -1.13 9.07
C GLY A 192 11.09 -2.48 9.26
N GLY A 193 11.29 -3.23 8.19
CA GLY A 193 12.29 -4.29 8.21
C GLY A 193 13.65 -3.71 8.61
N VAL A 194 14.61 -4.54 8.99
CA VAL A 194 15.91 -4.28 9.65
C VAL A 194 16.80 -3.15 9.05
N ASP A 195 16.38 -2.49 7.96
CA ASP A 195 17.14 -1.47 7.23
C ASP A 195 16.66 -0.01 7.41
N GLY A 196 15.84 0.28 8.40
CA GLY A 196 15.16 1.58 8.55
C GLY A 196 15.94 2.69 9.26
N LEU A 197 17.16 3.02 8.88
CA LEU A 197 17.86 4.22 9.35
C LEU A 197 18.42 5.03 8.18
N GLN A 198 17.56 5.77 7.49
CA GLN A 198 18.03 6.91 6.70
C GLN A 198 17.23 8.17 7.10
N VAL A 199 17.84 8.94 8.00
CA VAL A 199 17.45 10.32 8.27
C VAL A 199 17.98 11.14 7.09
N GLN A 200 17.12 11.57 6.18
CA GLN A 200 17.51 12.63 5.24
C GLN A 200 17.55 13.95 6.02
N ARG A 201 18.77 14.37 6.37
CA ARG A 201 19.07 15.75 6.69
C ARG A 201 19.32 16.47 5.37
N GLY A 202 18.38 17.30 4.95
CA GLY A 202 18.54 18.31 3.92
C GLY A 202 18.54 19.68 4.56
#